data_ab94f13f3adf94b589fa6d62a7724fbe
#
_entry.id   ab94f13f3adf94b589fa6d62a7724fbe
#
_cell.length_a   1.000
_cell.length_b   1.000
_cell.length_c   1.000
_cell.angle_alpha   90.00
_cell.angle_beta   90.00
_cell.angle_gamma   90.00
#
_symmetry.space_group_name_H-M   'P 1'
#
loop_
_entity.id
_entity.type
_entity.pdbx_description
1 polymer ?
#
loop_
_entity_poly.entity_id
_entity_poly.type
_entity_poly.pdbx_seq_one_letter_code
_entity_poly.pdbx_strand_id
1 'polypeptide(L)'
;MTNFKTSIVRLVAALFAAALCALAGSVNLGAQNDVRTAKPSGAAFETSIRTHESRADPQGGHQVPPANEITTGIETASWTAPTRTSVMTMWNSVSGANGYLLDVSCSSSFDNFVGGYHDMDVGNVSGRVVTALRVGATYYYRVRPYTTTGPGSYSQTMQATTNPTTGLIINATFDSSITADPNATAIEAMINRCVSIYESLFSDPITIEILFRYATTAPDGHPLRPGATARSDNGVYHIPWSTYIGALRADAKTSNDNSANASLPARALATIVRASSAAGRAVRLNTPPGMFANGSAGNGGPYDGIVTLNSSAPFQFTRPVNANNFDAQRETEHEIDEVMGLGSDASVSYFHPQDLFSWSSAGVRNITSNGTRYFSINGGLTNIVNFNQSADGDLGDWLSEACPQTHPYVQNASDCSGQPFDVA
;
A
#
# COMPACT_ATOMS: atom_id res chain seq x y z
N MET A 1 -5.95 -22.45 -13.13
CA MET A 1 -6.59 -21.24 -12.57
C MET A 1 -5.65 -20.42 -11.68
N THR A 2 -4.74 -21.03 -10.95
CA THR A 2 -3.75 -20.37 -10.08
C THR A 2 -2.78 -19.41 -10.81
N ASN A 3 -2.44 -19.69 -12.07
CA ASN A 3 -1.51 -18.85 -12.84
C ASN A 3 -2.11 -17.57 -13.43
N PHE A 4 -3.45 -17.41 -13.38
CA PHE A 4 -4.12 -16.25 -13.97
C PHE A 4 -4.25 -15.11 -12.96
N LYS A 5 -4.47 -15.44 -11.67
CA LYS A 5 -4.57 -14.45 -10.57
C LYS A 5 -3.23 -13.74 -10.35
N THR A 6 -2.14 -14.48 -10.33
CA THR A 6 -0.77 -13.93 -10.25
C THR A 6 -0.41 -13.04 -11.46
N SER A 7 -1.11 -13.20 -12.59
CA SER A 7 -0.88 -12.37 -13.79
C SER A 7 -1.51 -10.98 -13.69
N ILE A 8 -2.63 -10.80 -12.96
CA ILE A 8 -3.28 -9.49 -12.84
C ILE A 8 -2.47 -8.57 -11.92
N VAL A 9 -2.01 -9.08 -10.79
CA VAL A 9 -1.13 -8.33 -9.88
C VAL A 9 0.21 -8.01 -10.53
N ARG A 10 0.80 -8.98 -11.25
CA ARG A 10 2.02 -8.75 -12.04
C ARG A 10 1.78 -7.83 -13.23
N LEU A 11 0.55 -7.64 -13.66
CA LEU A 11 0.18 -6.82 -14.80
C LEU A 11 -0.12 -5.37 -14.39
N VAL A 12 -0.71 -5.16 -13.21
CA VAL A 12 -0.76 -3.85 -12.53
C VAL A 12 0.66 -3.45 -12.13
N ALA A 13 1.48 -4.44 -11.70
CA ALA A 13 2.92 -4.29 -11.51
C ALA A 13 3.68 -3.90 -12.79
N ALA A 14 3.23 -4.30 -13.98
CA ALA A 14 3.87 -3.90 -15.24
C ALA A 14 3.68 -2.40 -15.58
N LEU A 15 2.76 -1.72 -14.91
CA LEU A 15 2.68 -0.25 -14.91
C LEU A 15 3.73 0.38 -13.98
N PHE A 16 4.28 -0.41 -13.03
CA PHE A 16 5.23 0.01 -12.01
C PHE A 16 6.57 -0.73 -12.06
N ALA A 17 6.62 -1.96 -12.57
CA ALA A 17 7.80 -2.80 -12.54
C ALA A 17 8.15 -3.36 -13.91
N ALA A 18 9.16 -2.80 -14.49
CA ALA A 18 9.96 -3.45 -15.49
C ALA A 18 11.21 -4.02 -14.82
N ALA A 19 11.15 -5.18 -14.22
CA ALA A 19 12.28 -6.13 -14.09
C ALA A 19 11.97 -7.24 -13.08
N LEU A 20 11.88 -8.45 -13.49
CA LEU A 20 12.78 -9.57 -13.25
C LEU A 20 12.18 -10.88 -13.71
N CYS A 21 12.79 -11.50 -14.67
CA CYS A 21 13.12 -12.92 -14.67
C CYS A 21 14.18 -13.14 -15.73
N ALA A 22 15.43 -13.34 -15.32
CA ALA A 22 16.30 -14.34 -15.92
C ALA A 22 17.71 -14.32 -15.30
N LEU A 23 18.08 -15.49 -14.79
CA LEU A 23 19.34 -16.16 -14.91
C LEU A 23 20.48 -15.80 -13.94
N ALA A 24 20.69 -16.75 -13.07
CA ALA A 24 22.01 -17.12 -12.55
C ALA A 24 22.95 -17.41 -13.72
N GLY A 25 24.12 -16.77 -13.72
CA GLY A 25 25.19 -17.09 -14.66
C GLY A 25 26.29 -16.04 -14.68
N SER A 26 27.35 -16.28 -13.84
CA SER A 26 28.76 -15.86 -13.99
C SER A 26 29.11 -14.38 -14.17
N VAL A 27 29.81 -13.95 -13.13
CA VAL A 27 30.79 -12.87 -12.99
C VAL A 27 31.61 -12.60 -14.23
N ASN A 28 31.70 -11.33 -14.64
CA ASN A 28 32.98 -10.75 -15.03
C ASN A 28 33.05 -9.25 -14.72
N LEU A 29 34.08 -8.88 -13.95
CA LEU A 29 34.48 -7.52 -13.62
C LEU A 29 35.14 -6.88 -14.86
N GLY A 30 34.77 -5.65 -15.15
CA GLY A 30 35.62 -4.78 -15.95
C GLY A 30 34.90 -3.73 -16.78
N ALA A 31 35.16 -2.50 -16.38
CA ALA A 31 35.12 -1.25 -17.14
C ALA A 31 34.12 -0.22 -16.64
N GLN A 32 34.65 0.75 -15.91
CA GLN A 32 34.10 2.08 -15.74
C GLN A 32 33.85 2.72 -17.11
N ASN A 33 32.64 3.14 -17.36
CA ASN A 33 32.39 4.19 -18.35
C ASN A 33 31.45 5.23 -17.71
N ASP A 34 31.98 6.43 -17.62
CA ASP A 34 31.29 7.66 -17.27
C ASP A 34 30.01 7.83 -18.09
N VAL A 35 28.87 7.50 -17.52
CA VAL A 35 27.59 7.96 -18.02
C VAL A 35 27.37 9.34 -17.42
N ARG A 36 27.62 10.38 -18.22
CA ARG A 36 27.19 11.74 -17.94
C ARG A 36 25.68 11.70 -17.71
N THR A 37 25.26 11.80 -16.48
CA THR A 37 23.88 12.05 -16.08
C THR A 37 23.51 13.43 -16.62
N ALA A 38 22.74 13.48 -17.69
CA ALA A 38 22.02 14.68 -18.07
C ALA A 38 21.06 15.00 -16.93
N LYS A 39 21.38 16.06 -16.19
CA LYS A 39 20.51 16.62 -15.14
C LYS A 39 19.20 17.03 -15.84
N PRO A 40 18.02 16.44 -15.50
CA PRO A 40 16.76 16.93 -16.05
C PRO A 40 16.62 18.41 -15.66
N SER A 41 16.33 19.28 -16.59
CA SER A 41 15.98 20.66 -16.32
C SER A 41 14.83 20.65 -15.34
N GLY A 42 15.01 21.30 -14.18
CA GLY A 42 14.06 21.30 -13.07
C GLY A 42 12.80 22.11 -13.40
N ALA A 43 11.91 21.54 -14.21
CA ALA A 43 10.54 22.01 -14.25
C ALA A 43 9.85 21.47 -12.99
N ALA A 44 9.48 22.37 -12.09
CA ALA A 44 8.60 22.03 -10.98
C ALA A 44 7.24 21.65 -11.57
N PHE A 45 6.82 20.40 -11.36
CA PHE A 45 5.47 19.98 -11.71
C PHE A 45 4.49 20.56 -10.68
N GLU A 46 3.34 21.01 -11.14
CA GLU A 46 2.25 21.39 -10.25
C GLU A 46 1.75 20.14 -9.51
N THR A 47 1.54 20.27 -8.20
CA THR A 47 1.11 19.18 -7.33
C THR A 47 -0.32 19.44 -6.86
N SER A 48 -1.15 18.41 -6.88
CA SER A 48 -2.50 18.41 -6.32
C SER A 48 -2.75 17.15 -5.48
N ILE A 49 -3.89 17.12 -4.77
CA ILE A 49 -4.30 15.95 -3.98
C ILE A 49 -5.30 15.15 -4.79
N ARG A 50 -5.20 13.84 -4.73
CA ARG A 50 -6.23 12.90 -5.11
C ARG A 50 -6.70 12.15 -3.88
N THR A 51 -8.01 11.93 -3.79
CA THR A 51 -8.67 11.25 -2.69
C THR A 51 -9.53 10.13 -3.23
N HIS A 52 -9.44 8.98 -2.61
CA HIS A 52 -10.23 7.79 -2.88
C HIS A 52 -10.89 7.30 -1.59
N GLU A 53 -12.02 6.64 -1.70
CA GLU A 53 -12.71 6.01 -0.57
C GLU A 53 -13.28 4.66 -1.00
N SER A 54 -12.85 3.59 -0.34
CA SER A 54 -13.41 2.24 -0.44
C SER A 54 -14.77 2.18 0.26
N ARG A 55 -15.66 1.33 -0.22
CA ARG A 55 -17.01 1.20 0.33
C ARG A 55 -17.42 -0.24 0.61
N ALA A 56 -18.18 -0.40 1.69
CA ALA A 56 -18.96 -1.60 1.94
C ALA A 56 -20.12 -1.70 0.93
N ASP A 57 -20.44 -2.94 0.49
CA ASP A 57 -21.65 -3.19 -0.29
C ASP A 57 -22.90 -2.89 0.57
N PRO A 58 -23.78 -1.94 0.18
CA PRO A 58 -24.98 -1.58 0.95
C PRO A 58 -26.07 -2.68 0.94
N GLN A 59 -25.90 -3.77 0.19
CA GLN A 59 -26.88 -4.86 0.06
C GLN A 59 -26.64 -6.03 1.03
N GLY A 60 -25.57 -6.01 1.84
CA GLY A 60 -25.19 -7.07 2.78
C GLY A 60 -26.02 -7.13 4.06
N GLY A 61 -27.34 -7.12 3.97
CA GLY A 61 -28.22 -7.41 5.10
C GLY A 61 -28.26 -8.90 5.44
N HIS A 62 -27.28 -9.40 6.20
CA HIS A 62 -27.34 -10.77 6.73
C HIS A 62 -27.83 -10.76 8.17
N GLN A 63 -28.84 -11.58 8.44
CA GLN A 63 -29.37 -11.81 9.80
C GLN A 63 -28.34 -12.54 10.63
N VAL A 64 -28.08 -12.02 11.82
CA VAL A 64 -27.15 -12.53 12.83
C VAL A 64 -27.67 -13.87 13.38
N PRO A 65 -26.89 -14.97 13.32
CA PRO A 65 -27.06 -16.10 14.22
C PRO A 65 -26.49 -15.77 15.60
N PRO A 66 -27.03 -16.33 16.70
CA PRO A 66 -26.58 -15.98 18.04
C PRO A 66 -25.15 -16.46 18.32
N ALA A 67 -24.43 -15.63 19.07
CA ALA A 67 -23.10 -15.92 19.57
C ALA A 67 -23.02 -17.25 20.32
N ASN A 68 -22.07 -18.11 19.93
CA ASN A 68 -21.61 -19.20 20.77
C ASN A 68 -20.09 -19.34 20.68
N GLU A 69 -19.52 -19.20 21.89
CA GLU A 69 -18.26 -19.74 22.39
C GLU A 69 -16.95 -19.34 21.70
N ILE A 70 -16.26 -18.48 22.46
CA ILE A 70 -14.82 -18.20 22.38
C ILE A 70 -14.05 -19.47 22.68
N THR A 71 -13.51 -20.14 21.69
CA THR A 71 -12.44 -21.12 21.89
C THR A 71 -11.10 -20.40 21.92
N THR A 72 -10.50 -20.36 23.11
CA THR A 72 -9.14 -19.92 23.33
C THR A 72 -8.15 -20.86 22.68
N GLY A 73 -7.72 -20.53 21.49
CA GLY A 73 -6.57 -21.11 20.81
C GLY A 73 -5.79 -19.96 20.21
N ILE A 74 -4.76 -19.46 20.92
CA ILE A 74 -3.79 -18.56 20.33
C ILE A 74 -2.94 -19.42 19.40
N GLU A 75 -3.39 -19.62 18.19
CA GLU A 75 -2.50 -20.02 17.13
C GLU A 75 -1.57 -18.83 16.85
N THR A 76 -0.29 -19.06 16.98
CA THR A 76 0.76 -18.13 16.54
C THR A 76 0.68 -18.04 15.01
N ALA A 77 -0.31 -17.29 14.52
CA ALA A 77 -0.41 -16.98 13.12
C ALA A 77 0.85 -16.21 12.69
N SER A 78 1.37 -16.56 11.55
CA SER A 78 2.55 -16.03 10.87
C SER A 78 2.44 -14.53 10.53
N TRP A 79 2.20 -13.69 11.53
CA TRP A 79 1.98 -12.25 11.40
C TRP A 79 3.27 -11.42 11.48
N THR A 80 4.43 -12.08 11.50
CA THR A 80 5.73 -11.47 11.78
C THR A 80 6.64 -11.37 10.56
N ALA A 81 6.08 -11.35 9.35
CA ALA A 81 6.91 -11.16 8.16
C ALA A 81 7.63 -9.80 8.24
N PRO A 82 8.96 -9.77 8.30
CA PRO A 82 9.70 -8.52 8.31
C PRO A 82 9.62 -7.86 6.95
N THR A 83 9.48 -6.54 6.94
CA THR A 83 9.68 -5.74 5.73
C THR A 83 11.17 -5.42 5.54
N ARG A 84 11.50 -4.65 4.51
CA ARG A 84 12.88 -4.20 4.31
C ARG A 84 13.33 -3.20 5.38
N THR A 85 12.40 -2.46 5.99
CA THR A 85 12.72 -1.38 6.93
C THR A 85 11.96 -1.45 8.23
N SER A 86 11.22 -2.54 8.48
CA SER A 86 10.51 -2.74 9.74
C SER A 86 10.50 -4.20 10.20
N VAL A 87 10.29 -4.38 11.50
CA VAL A 87 10.08 -5.70 12.14
C VAL A 87 8.97 -5.58 13.17
N MET A 88 8.19 -6.65 13.33
CA MET A 88 7.23 -6.77 14.42
C MET A 88 7.93 -7.32 15.67
N THR A 89 7.87 -6.60 16.77
CA THR A 89 8.30 -7.07 18.09
C THR A 89 7.08 -7.54 18.90
N MET A 90 7.18 -8.67 19.56
CA MET A 90 6.08 -9.25 20.35
C MET A 90 6.57 -9.74 21.72
N TRP A 91 5.68 -9.72 22.71
CA TRP A 91 5.93 -10.21 24.05
C TRP A 91 4.64 -10.68 24.74
N ASN A 92 4.79 -11.52 25.75
CA ASN A 92 3.66 -11.93 26.58
C ASN A 92 3.25 -10.81 27.53
N SER A 93 1.95 -10.59 27.68
CA SER A 93 1.43 -9.64 28.65
C SER A 93 1.72 -10.08 30.09
N VAL A 94 2.01 -9.11 30.95
CA VAL A 94 2.24 -9.30 32.38
C VAL A 94 1.03 -8.77 33.15
N SER A 95 0.44 -9.62 33.99
CA SER A 95 -0.72 -9.23 34.81
C SER A 95 -0.38 -8.05 35.74
N GLY A 96 -1.23 -7.01 35.72
CA GLY A 96 -1.05 -5.81 36.54
C GLY A 96 -0.11 -4.75 35.91
N ALA A 97 0.42 -4.98 34.72
CA ALA A 97 1.17 -3.96 34.00
C ALA A 97 0.25 -2.82 33.52
N ASN A 98 0.69 -1.57 33.70
CA ASN A 98 0.03 -0.39 33.14
C ASN A 98 0.47 -0.11 31.70
N GLY A 99 1.64 -0.63 31.32
CA GLY A 99 2.22 -0.53 30.00
C GLY A 99 3.61 -1.13 29.95
N TYR A 100 4.32 -0.91 28.83
CA TYR A 100 5.63 -1.47 28.56
C TYR A 100 6.59 -0.42 28.02
N LEU A 101 7.86 -0.55 28.44
CA LEU A 101 8.98 0.20 27.87
C LEU A 101 9.77 -0.72 26.95
N LEU A 102 9.93 -0.33 25.69
CA LEU A 102 10.61 -1.09 24.65
C LEU A 102 12.01 -0.51 24.38
N ASP A 103 13.02 -1.39 24.40
CA ASP A 103 14.34 -1.12 23.93
C ASP A 103 14.58 -1.87 22.60
N VAL A 104 15.14 -1.20 21.59
CA VAL A 104 15.63 -1.80 20.37
C VAL A 104 17.05 -1.33 20.10
N SER A 105 17.95 -2.28 19.81
CA SER A 105 19.39 -2.01 19.61
C SER A 105 19.94 -2.75 18.42
N CYS A 106 20.99 -2.19 17.81
CA CYS A 106 21.81 -2.87 16.81
C CYS A 106 22.79 -3.89 17.43
N SER A 107 22.89 -3.94 18.76
CA SER A 107 23.79 -4.82 19.51
C SER A 107 23.02 -5.57 20.60
N SER A 108 23.36 -6.84 20.81
CA SER A 108 22.80 -7.65 21.90
C SER A 108 23.18 -7.16 23.30
N SER A 109 24.21 -6.31 23.42
CA SER A 109 24.62 -5.65 24.67
C SER A 109 23.80 -4.38 24.98
N PHE A 110 22.96 -3.89 24.07
CA PHE A 110 22.18 -2.67 24.20
C PHE A 110 23.01 -1.40 24.46
N ASP A 111 24.17 -1.31 23.83
CA ASP A 111 25.06 -0.15 23.85
C ASP A 111 24.86 0.78 22.63
N ASN A 112 24.04 0.38 21.65
CA ASN A 112 23.76 1.13 20.44
C ASN A 112 22.26 1.04 20.07
N PHE A 113 21.44 1.88 20.69
CA PHE A 113 20.00 1.90 20.48
C PHE A 113 19.61 2.46 19.10
N VAL A 114 18.54 1.91 18.56
CA VAL A 114 17.81 2.50 17.41
C VAL A 114 17.18 3.80 17.87
N GLY A 115 17.28 4.86 17.08
CA GLY A 115 16.76 6.20 17.45
C GLY A 115 15.28 6.15 17.84
N GLY A 116 14.97 6.67 19.03
CA GLY A 116 13.62 6.67 19.59
C GLY A 116 13.22 5.39 20.36
N TYR A 117 14.02 4.33 20.30
CA TYR A 117 13.69 3.04 20.95
C TYR A 117 14.61 2.72 22.13
N HIS A 118 14.76 3.68 23.02
CA HIS A 118 15.37 3.49 24.34
C HIS A 118 14.37 3.86 25.42
N ASP A 119 13.89 2.87 26.16
CA ASP A 119 12.80 3.00 27.11
C ASP A 119 11.54 3.66 26.49
N MET A 120 11.27 3.36 25.23
CA MET A 120 10.10 3.87 24.54
C MET A 120 8.83 3.34 25.18
N ASP A 121 7.98 4.24 25.71
CA ASP A 121 6.67 3.86 26.20
C ASP A 121 5.76 3.51 25.02
N VAL A 122 5.38 2.23 24.96
CA VAL A 122 4.51 1.70 23.90
C VAL A 122 3.08 1.47 24.38
N GLY A 123 2.76 1.87 25.62
CA GLY A 123 1.46 1.64 26.23
C GLY A 123 1.24 0.19 26.65
N ASN A 124 -0.01 -0.16 26.97
CA ASN A 124 -0.36 -1.52 27.40
C ASN A 124 -0.71 -2.43 26.21
N VAL A 125 0.29 -2.72 25.39
CA VAL A 125 0.19 -3.56 24.19
C VAL A 125 1.08 -4.80 24.31
N SER A 126 0.85 -5.82 23.49
CA SER A 126 1.65 -7.05 23.47
C SER A 126 2.63 -7.13 22.29
N GLY A 127 2.77 -6.06 21.52
CA GLY A 127 3.71 -5.97 20.41
C GLY A 127 3.69 -4.59 19.77
N ARG A 128 4.73 -4.32 18.97
CA ARG A 128 4.95 -3.07 18.27
C ARG A 128 5.70 -3.28 16.98
N VAL A 129 5.30 -2.61 15.90
CA VAL A 129 6.13 -2.53 14.69
C VAL A 129 7.22 -1.48 14.91
N VAL A 130 8.47 -1.91 14.77
CA VAL A 130 9.65 -1.05 14.80
C VAL A 130 10.00 -0.68 13.37
N THR A 131 9.99 0.61 13.05
CA THR A 131 10.20 1.15 11.70
C THR A 131 11.56 1.87 11.56
N ALA A 132 11.84 2.41 10.36
CA ALA A 132 13.06 3.15 10.05
C ALA A 132 14.35 2.33 10.26
N LEU A 133 14.28 1.03 10.05
CA LEU A 133 15.40 0.10 10.16
C LEU A 133 16.17 0.00 8.84
N ARG A 134 17.40 -0.50 8.90
CA ARG A 134 18.21 -0.79 7.71
C ARG A 134 17.82 -2.12 7.09
N VAL A 135 17.87 -2.19 5.78
CA VAL A 135 17.61 -3.40 4.99
C VAL A 135 18.63 -4.50 5.35
N GLY A 136 18.15 -5.72 5.55
CA GLY A 136 18.99 -6.90 5.80
C GLY A 136 19.78 -6.85 7.10
N ALA A 137 19.35 -6.07 8.08
CA ALA A 137 20.05 -5.89 9.35
C ALA A 137 19.35 -6.63 10.49
N THR A 138 20.14 -7.19 11.41
CA THR A 138 19.62 -7.84 12.63
C THR A 138 19.58 -6.83 13.77
N TYR A 139 18.47 -6.84 14.49
CA TYR A 139 18.19 -6.02 15.66
C TYR A 139 17.87 -6.89 16.85
N TYR A 140 18.15 -6.36 18.03
CA TYR A 140 17.88 -6.97 19.32
C TYR A 140 16.87 -6.12 20.06
N TYR A 141 15.87 -6.74 20.70
CA TYR A 141 14.88 -6.02 21.47
C TYR A 141 14.59 -6.71 22.79
N ARG A 142 14.17 -5.91 23.76
CA ARG A 142 13.71 -6.34 25.06
C ARG A 142 12.64 -5.37 25.55
N VAL A 143 11.77 -5.84 26.42
CA VAL A 143 10.73 -5.02 27.04
C VAL A 143 10.76 -5.16 28.54
N ARG A 144 10.26 -4.15 29.23
CA ARG A 144 9.95 -4.23 30.65
C ARG A 144 8.58 -3.65 30.95
N PRO A 145 7.74 -4.32 31.77
CA PRO A 145 6.47 -3.75 32.20
C PRO A 145 6.71 -2.60 33.15
N TYR A 146 5.78 -1.68 33.23
CA TYR A 146 5.75 -0.68 34.31
C TYR A 146 4.40 -0.65 35.00
N THR A 147 4.40 -0.24 36.29
CA THR A 147 3.23 -0.06 37.15
C THR A 147 3.29 1.33 37.77
N THR A 148 2.33 1.66 38.64
CA THR A 148 2.34 2.91 39.41
C THR A 148 3.57 3.03 40.33
N THR A 149 4.24 1.91 40.65
CA THR A 149 5.47 1.89 41.48
C THR A 149 6.76 2.00 40.69
N GLY A 150 6.66 2.02 39.33
CA GLY A 150 7.80 2.14 38.44
C GLY A 150 8.00 0.93 37.52
N PRO A 151 9.11 0.93 36.73
CA PRO A 151 9.42 -0.13 35.80
C PRO A 151 9.91 -1.41 36.51
N GLY A 152 9.48 -2.55 35.95
CA GLY A 152 9.93 -3.89 36.35
C GLY A 152 11.23 -4.32 35.65
N SER A 153 11.54 -5.62 35.76
CA SER A 153 12.71 -6.22 35.11
C SER A 153 12.50 -6.37 33.62
N TYR A 154 13.60 -6.32 32.84
CA TYR A 154 13.59 -6.62 31.42
C TYR A 154 13.23 -8.09 31.12
N SER A 155 12.60 -8.31 29.99
CA SER A 155 12.46 -9.62 29.37
C SER A 155 13.82 -10.21 28.97
N GLN A 156 13.82 -11.45 28.51
CA GLN A 156 14.96 -11.96 27.75
C GLN A 156 15.13 -11.12 26.47
N THR A 157 16.37 -11.06 26.00
CA THR A 157 16.70 -10.44 24.72
C THR A 157 16.17 -11.30 23.58
N MET A 158 15.42 -10.69 22.70
CA MET A 158 14.91 -11.28 21.46
C MET A 158 15.60 -10.64 20.27
N GLN A 159 15.56 -11.27 19.09
CA GLN A 159 16.14 -10.73 17.88
C GLN A 159 15.15 -10.81 16.71
N ALA A 160 15.29 -9.87 15.77
CA ALA A 160 14.57 -9.85 14.51
C ALA A 160 15.49 -9.29 13.40
N THR A 161 15.29 -9.75 12.17
CA THR A 161 16.09 -9.33 11.03
C THR A 161 15.18 -8.81 9.93
N THR A 162 15.49 -7.63 9.37
CA THR A 162 14.75 -7.06 8.24
C THR A 162 15.03 -7.84 6.95
N ASN A 163 14.10 -7.77 6.00
CA ASN A 163 14.22 -8.46 4.73
C ASN A 163 15.43 -7.93 3.92
N PRO A 164 16.36 -8.78 3.45
CA PRO A 164 17.56 -8.36 2.75
C PRO A 164 17.36 -8.12 1.24
N THR A 165 16.17 -8.42 0.67
CA THR A 165 15.96 -8.27 -0.77
C THR A 165 15.99 -6.80 -1.20
N THR A 166 16.40 -6.54 -2.44
CA THR A 166 16.36 -5.20 -3.06
C THR A 166 15.04 -4.99 -3.82
N GLY A 167 14.62 -3.76 -4.01
CA GLY A 167 13.39 -3.39 -4.74
C GLY A 167 12.60 -2.30 -4.03
N LEU A 168 11.28 -2.36 -4.16
CA LEU A 168 10.36 -1.44 -3.50
C LEU A 168 10.58 -1.42 -1.98
N ILE A 169 10.60 -0.23 -1.41
CA ILE A 169 10.54 0.00 0.05
C ILE A 169 9.27 0.79 0.33
N ILE A 170 8.45 0.33 1.27
CA ILE A 170 7.34 1.09 1.81
C ILE A 170 7.62 1.40 3.29
N ASN A 171 7.84 2.67 3.59
CA ASN A 171 7.99 3.14 4.96
C ASN A 171 6.61 3.47 5.53
N ALA A 172 6.12 2.62 6.41
CA ALA A 172 4.87 2.85 7.13
C ALA A 172 5.13 3.75 8.35
N THR A 173 4.40 4.85 8.44
CA THR A 173 4.31 5.70 9.64
C THR A 173 2.91 5.54 10.23
N PHE A 174 2.82 5.36 11.55
CA PHE A 174 1.55 5.24 12.27
C PHE A 174 1.30 6.50 13.09
N ASP A 175 0.13 7.12 12.91
CA ASP A 175 -0.23 8.26 13.76
C ASP A 175 -0.80 7.82 15.11
N SER A 176 -1.14 8.79 15.97
CA SER A 176 -1.65 8.50 17.30
C SER A 176 -3.01 7.79 17.31
N SER A 177 -3.79 7.86 16.23
CA SER A 177 -5.07 7.13 16.13
C SER A 177 -4.86 5.61 16.05
N ILE A 178 -3.70 5.16 15.55
CA ILE A 178 -3.30 3.75 15.60
C ILE A 178 -2.51 3.46 16.87
N THR A 179 -1.47 4.26 17.15
CA THR A 179 -0.51 3.92 18.21
C THR A 179 -1.10 3.99 19.63
N ALA A 180 -2.20 4.71 19.81
CA ALA A 180 -2.95 4.78 21.08
C ALA A 180 -4.22 3.91 21.10
N ASP A 181 -4.53 3.18 19.99
CA ASP A 181 -5.70 2.31 19.92
C ASP A 181 -5.49 1.03 20.75
N PRO A 182 -6.52 0.51 21.43
CA PRO A 182 -6.42 -0.79 22.11
C PRO A 182 -6.00 -1.95 21.21
N ASN A 183 -6.29 -1.87 19.91
CA ASN A 183 -5.90 -2.86 18.90
C ASN A 183 -4.59 -2.52 18.18
N ALA A 184 -3.82 -1.54 18.63
CA ALA A 184 -2.61 -1.04 17.97
C ALA A 184 -1.71 -2.17 17.46
N THR A 185 -1.42 -3.17 18.31
CA THR A 185 -0.60 -4.34 17.94
C THR A 185 -1.13 -5.07 16.71
N ALA A 186 -2.44 -5.31 16.64
CA ALA A 186 -3.06 -6.06 15.54
C ALA A 186 -3.12 -5.21 14.26
N ILE A 187 -3.41 -3.91 14.38
CA ILE A 187 -3.45 -2.96 13.27
C ILE A 187 -2.06 -2.82 12.64
N GLU A 188 -1.03 -2.56 13.45
CA GLU A 188 0.34 -2.40 12.98
C GLU A 188 0.89 -3.70 12.35
N ALA A 189 0.61 -4.87 12.96
CA ALA A 189 1.00 -6.15 12.40
C ALA A 189 0.35 -6.42 11.04
N MET A 190 -0.94 -6.12 10.90
CA MET A 190 -1.68 -6.27 9.65
C MET A 190 -1.12 -5.34 8.57
N ILE A 191 -0.90 -4.05 8.86
CA ILE A 191 -0.32 -3.09 7.91
C ILE A 191 1.10 -3.53 7.50
N ASN A 192 1.93 -3.97 8.47
CA ASN A 192 3.27 -4.49 8.17
C ASN A 192 3.23 -5.71 7.27
N ARG A 193 2.22 -6.57 7.40
CA ARG A 193 2.00 -7.69 6.48
C ARG A 193 1.67 -7.20 5.07
N CYS A 194 0.75 -6.23 4.89
CA CYS A 194 0.46 -5.63 3.59
C CYS A 194 1.73 -5.09 2.94
N VAL A 195 2.51 -4.29 3.68
CA VAL A 195 3.80 -3.76 3.20
C VAL A 195 4.73 -4.86 2.74
N SER A 196 4.88 -5.94 3.53
CA SER A 196 5.72 -7.08 3.16
C SER A 196 5.28 -7.76 1.86
N ILE A 197 3.96 -7.88 1.63
CA ILE A 197 3.40 -8.42 0.39
C ILE A 197 3.78 -7.53 -0.80
N TYR A 198 3.54 -6.22 -0.73
CA TYR A 198 3.90 -5.28 -1.81
C TYR A 198 5.40 -5.26 -2.09
N GLU A 199 6.24 -5.22 -1.07
CA GLU A 199 7.68 -5.28 -1.23
C GLU A 199 8.15 -6.59 -1.89
N SER A 200 7.41 -7.69 -1.73
CA SER A 200 7.71 -8.96 -2.40
C SER A 200 7.30 -9.00 -3.87
N LEU A 201 6.30 -8.21 -4.26
CA LEU A 201 5.74 -8.17 -5.60
C LEU A 201 6.48 -7.22 -6.55
N PHE A 202 7.04 -6.12 -6.02
CA PHE A 202 7.64 -5.05 -6.80
C PHE A 202 9.16 -4.99 -6.62
N SER A 203 9.86 -4.84 -7.74
CA SER A 203 11.32 -4.81 -7.78
C SER A 203 11.92 -3.42 -8.09
N ASP A 204 11.08 -2.42 -8.35
CA ASP A 204 11.55 -1.06 -8.58
C ASP A 204 12.22 -0.50 -7.34
N PRO A 205 13.45 0.02 -7.45
CA PRO A 205 14.21 0.51 -6.29
C PRO A 205 13.77 1.93 -5.89
N ILE A 206 12.49 2.07 -5.56
CA ILE A 206 11.91 3.32 -5.05
C ILE A 206 11.45 3.14 -3.61
N THR A 207 11.42 4.25 -2.88
CA THR A 207 10.86 4.29 -1.53
C THR A 207 9.54 5.04 -1.59
N ILE A 208 8.51 4.49 -0.95
CA ILE A 208 7.17 5.08 -0.80
C ILE A 208 6.94 5.35 0.68
N GLU A 209 6.59 6.58 1.02
CA GLU A 209 6.33 7.03 2.38
C GLU A 209 4.82 7.11 2.61
N ILE A 210 4.25 6.29 3.51
CA ILE A 210 2.81 6.25 3.77
C ILE A 210 2.53 6.51 5.25
N LEU A 211 1.65 7.47 5.52
CA LEU A 211 1.06 7.69 6.84
C LEU A 211 -0.22 6.87 6.97
N PHE A 212 -0.30 5.99 7.95
CA PHE A 212 -1.49 5.20 8.26
C PHE A 212 -2.23 5.77 9.47
N ARG A 213 -3.57 5.80 9.36
CA ARG A 213 -4.51 6.30 10.37
C ARG A 213 -5.67 5.32 10.56
N TYR A 214 -6.23 5.32 11.76
CA TYR A 214 -7.46 4.58 12.08
C TYR A 214 -8.45 5.53 12.74
N ALA A 215 -9.29 6.19 11.92
CA ALA A 215 -10.09 7.32 12.36
C ALA A 215 -11.42 7.41 11.58
N THR A 216 -12.39 8.12 12.11
CA THR A 216 -13.66 8.44 11.42
C THR A 216 -13.57 9.71 10.57
N THR A 217 -12.42 10.37 10.58
CA THR A 217 -12.19 11.63 9.84
C THR A 217 -11.00 11.50 8.90
N ALA A 218 -11.10 12.18 7.77
CA ALA A 218 -9.99 12.41 6.85
C ALA A 218 -8.85 13.21 7.53
N PRO A 219 -7.64 13.25 6.93
CA PRO A 219 -6.51 14.01 7.47
C PRO A 219 -6.79 15.50 7.69
N ASP A 220 -7.67 16.09 6.89
CA ASP A 220 -8.11 17.49 6.99
C ASP A 220 -9.17 17.73 8.07
N GLY A 221 -9.57 16.69 8.82
CA GLY A 221 -10.54 16.73 9.89
C GLY A 221 -12.01 16.57 9.46
N HIS A 222 -12.30 16.49 8.16
CA HIS A 222 -13.67 16.24 7.70
C HIS A 222 -14.08 14.78 7.93
N PRO A 223 -15.36 14.50 8.25
CA PRO A 223 -15.84 13.12 8.35
C PRO A 223 -15.64 12.36 7.04
N LEU A 224 -15.32 11.08 7.15
CA LEU A 224 -15.38 10.17 6.00
C LEU A 224 -16.85 10.07 5.49
N ARG A 225 -17.02 9.77 4.21
CA ARG A 225 -18.37 9.61 3.63
C ARG A 225 -19.12 8.48 4.33
N PRO A 226 -20.46 8.59 4.44
CA PRO A 226 -21.27 7.48 4.93
C PRO A 226 -21.03 6.20 4.11
N GLY A 227 -20.73 5.11 4.79
CA GLY A 227 -20.44 3.81 4.18
C GLY A 227 -19.01 3.61 3.66
N ALA A 228 -18.13 4.61 3.76
CA ALA A 228 -16.71 4.40 3.45
C ALA A 228 -16.07 3.49 4.50
N THR A 229 -15.36 2.47 4.04
CA THR A 229 -14.55 1.56 4.86
C THR A 229 -13.14 2.11 5.05
N ALA A 230 -12.55 2.67 4.01
CA ALA A 230 -11.24 3.28 4.05
C ALA A 230 -11.16 4.49 3.09
N ARG A 231 -10.02 5.16 3.10
CA ARG A 231 -9.70 6.29 2.23
C ARG A 231 -8.20 6.43 2.04
N SER A 232 -7.78 6.68 0.82
CA SER A 232 -6.45 7.19 0.50
C SER A 232 -6.49 8.66 0.08
N ASP A 233 -5.47 9.40 0.46
CA ASP A 233 -5.15 10.72 -0.04
C ASP A 233 -3.72 10.70 -0.55
N ASN A 234 -3.47 11.03 -1.81
CA ASN A 234 -2.14 11.00 -2.39
C ASN A 234 -1.79 12.29 -3.14
N GLY A 235 -0.49 12.60 -3.18
CA GLY A 235 0.05 13.68 -3.98
C GLY A 235 0.12 13.28 -5.46
N VAL A 236 -0.51 14.07 -6.36
CA VAL A 236 -0.41 13.87 -7.81
C VAL A 236 0.35 15.02 -8.47
N TYR A 237 1.17 14.66 -9.45
CA TYR A 237 1.97 15.57 -10.25
C TYR A 237 1.34 15.74 -11.63
N HIS A 238 1.24 16.99 -12.08
CA HIS A 238 0.78 17.34 -13.42
C HIS A 238 1.96 17.30 -14.39
N ILE A 239 2.10 16.18 -15.10
CA ILE A 239 3.24 15.91 -15.95
C ILE A 239 2.83 16.10 -17.42
N PRO A 240 3.56 16.90 -18.23
CA PRO A 240 3.27 17.00 -19.66
C PRO A 240 3.22 15.63 -20.32
N TRP A 241 2.23 15.41 -21.17
CA TRP A 241 2.00 14.14 -21.86
C TRP A 241 3.27 13.53 -22.46
N SER A 242 4.01 14.34 -23.26
CA SER A 242 5.23 13.84 -23.94
C SER A 242 6.31 13.40 -22.95
N THR A 243 6.42 14.07 -21.82
CA THR A 243 7.37 13.74 -20.74
C THR A 243 7.00 12.39 -20.11
N TYR A 244 5.73 12.22 -19.71
CA TYR A 244 5.28 10.97 -19.08
C TYR A 244 5.38 9.77 -20.04
N ILE A 245 4.88 9.90 -21.27
CA ILE A 245 4.93 8.82 -22.27
C ILE A 245 6.37 8.50 -22.68
N GLY A 246 7.24 9.50 -22.75
CA GLY A 246 8.66 9.30 -22.99
C GLY A 246 9.33 8.49 -21.89
N ALA A 247 9.05 8.84 -20.63
CA ALA A 247 9.54 8.14 -19.44
C ALA A 247 9.01 6.68 -19.37
N LEU A 248 7.71 6.49 -19.57
CA LEU A 248 7.07 5.17 -19.59
C LEU A 248 7.69 4.24 -20.65
N ARG A 249 7.93 4.77 -21.85
CA ARG A 249 8.59 4.00 -22.92
C ARG A 249 10.05 3.66 -22.61
N ALA A 250 10.77 4.57 -21.98
CA ALA A 250 12.18 4.39 -21.65
C ALA A 250 12.39 3.38 -20.50
N ASP A 251 11.38 3.19 -19.67
CA ASP A 251 11.45 2.26 -18.53
C ASP A 251 11.11 0.81 -18.90
N ALA A 252 10.59 0.55 -20.09
CA ALA A 252 10.17 -0.79 -20.53
C ALA A 252 11.30 -1.83 -20.49
N LYS A 253 11.04 -2.96 -19.85
CA LYS A 253 12.00 -4.07 -19.67
C LYS A 253 11.41 -5.45 -19.92
N THR A 254 10.08 -5.61 -19.85
CA THR A 254 9.39 -6.88 -19.96
C THR A 254 8.60 -7.00 -21.27
N SER A 255 8.14 -8.21 -21.61
CA SER A 255 7.21 -8.41 -22.73
C SER A 255 5.87 -7.70 -22.53
N ASN A 256 5.42 -7.57 -21.29
CA ASN A 256 4.19 -6.85 -20.96
C ASN A 256 4.36 -5.35 -21.18
N ASP A 257 5.51 -4.77 -20.81
CA ASP A 257 5.82 -3.35 -21.08
C ASP A 257 5.86 -3.09 -22.59
N ASN A 258 6.45 -3.99 -23.36
CA ASN A 258 6.48 -3.88 -24.82
C ASN A 258 5.07 -3.93 -25.42
N SER A 259 4.19 -4.81 -24.91
CA SER A 259 2.79 -4.89 -25.31
C SER A 259 2.02 -3.62 -24.95
N ALA A 260 2.22 -3.11 -23.72
CA ALA A 260 1.62 -1.88 -23.23
C ALA A 260 2.08 -0.69 -24.09
N ASN A 261 3.39 -0.56 -24.32
CA ASN A 261 3.97 0.50 -25.16
C ASN A 261 3.52 0.45 -26.61
N ALA A 262 3.32 -0.74 -27.19
CA ALA A 262 2.77 -0.91 -28.54
C ALA A 262 1.30 -0.45 -28.62
N SER A 263 0.57 -0.50 -27.52
CA SER A 263 -0.81 -0.06 -27.44
C SER A 263 -0.98 1.45 -27.18
N LEU A 264 0.10 2.18 -26.86
CA LEU A 264 0.03 3.60 -26.57
C LEU A 264 -0.44 4.40 -27.80
N PRO A 265 -1.24 5.47 -27.60
CA PRO A 265 -1.77 6.25 -28.71
C PRO A 265 -0.65 7.00 -29.45
N ALA A 266 -0.81 7.12 -30.78
CA ALA A 266 0.12 7.89 -31.62
C ALA A 266 0.04 9.40 -31.39
N ARG A 267 -1.09 9.88 -30.87
CA ARG A 267 -1.33 11.30 -30.53
C ARG A 267 -1.69 11.42 -29.06
N ALA A 268 -1.37 12.55 -28.46
CA ALA A 268 -1.74 12.86 -27.10
C ALA A 268 -3.27 12.81 -26.92
N LEU A 269 -3.73 12.13 -25.88
CA LEU A 269 -5.15 12.08 -25.49
C LEU A 269 -5.48 13.23 -24.53
N ALA A 270 -4.48 13.75 -23.81
CA ALA A 270 -4.57 14.85 -22.88
C ALA A 270 -3.31 15.71 -22.97
N THR A 271 -3.32 16.92 -22.44
CA THR A 271 -2.12 17.78 -22.34
C THR A 271 -1.22 17.34 -21.20
N ILE A 272 -1.81 16.82 -20.13
CA ILE A 272 -1.19 16.46 -18.85
C ILE A 272 -1.60 15.05 -18.48
N VAL A 273 -0.66 14.29 -17.91
CA VAL A 273 -0.90 13.05 -17.17
C VAL A 273 -0.76 13.34 -15.69
N ARG A 274 -1.76 12.96 -14.90
CA ARG A 274 -1.80 13.08 -13.43
C ARG A 274 -1.28 11.79 -12.81
N ALA A 275 0.00 11.73 -12.52
CA ALA A 275 0.62 10.58 -11.88
C ALA A 275 0.80 10.81 -10.39
N SER A 276 0.59 9.79 -9.55
CA SER A 276 0.99 9.86 -8.16
C SER A 276 2.49 10.11 -8.04
N SER A 277 2.95 10.62 -6.90
CA SER A 277 4.38 10.80 -6.64
C SER A 277 5.15 9.49 -6.79
N ALA A 278 4.59 8.37 -6.32
CA ALA A 278 5.15 7.03 -6.46
C ALA A 278 5.20 6.58 -7.94
N ALA A 279 4.08 6.72 -8.68
CA ALA A 279 4.00 6.34 -10.10
C ALA A 279 4.98 7.13 -10.98
N GLY A 280 5.18 8.41 -10.68
CA GLY A 280 6.17 9.22 -11.40
C GLY A 280 7.59 8.73 -11.16
N ARG A 281 7.96 8.39 -9.90
CA ARG A 281 9.29 7.84 -9.59
C ARG A 281 9.50 6.45 -10.19
N ALA A 282 8.45 5.62 -10.26
CA ALA A 282 8.54 4.30 -10.89
C ALA A 282 9.01 4.39 -12.36
N VAL A 283 8.60 5.42 -13.09
CA VAL A 283 9.09 5.71 -14.44
C VAL A 283 10.26 6.73 -14.45
N ARG A 284 10.97 6.87 -13.32
CA ARG A 284 12.19 7.66 -13.16
C ARG A 284 12.03 9.18 -13.33
N LEU A 285 10.83 9.69 -13.13
CA LEU A 285 10.59 11.13 -13.07
C LEU A 285 10.90 11.65 -11.65
N ASN A 286 11.25 12.93 -11.56
CA ASN A 286 11.49 13.58 -10.27
C ASN A 286 10.16 14.05 -9.66
N THR A 287 9.49 13.14 -8.98
CA THR A 287 8.21 13.38 -8.29
C THR A 287 8.32 12.96 -6.81
N PRO A 288 9.03 13.75 -5.98
CA PRO A 288 9.23 13.42 -4.56
C PRO A 288 7.89 13.36 -3.80
N PRO A 289 7.85 12.78 -2.59
CA PRO A 289 6.71 12.90 -1.69
C PRO A 289 6.28 14.35 -1.50
N GLY A 290 5.00 14.60 -1.26
CA GLY A 290 4.48 15.97 -1.18
C GLY A 290 3.22 16.09 -0.33
N MET A 291 2.88 15.09 0.50
CA MET A 291 1.74 15.15 1.41
C MET A 291 2.21 15.44 2.83
N PHE A 292 1.52 16.35 3.52
CA PHE A 292 1.66 16.60 4.96
C PHE A 292 0.60 15.82 5.74
N ALA A 293 0.87 15.49 7.00
CA ALA A 293 -0.01 14.70 7.86
C ALA A 293 -1.43 15.28 8.04
N ASN A 294 -1.62 16.58 7.79
CA ASN A 294 -2.92 17.24 7.80
C ASN A 294 -3.69 17.15 6.47
N GLY A 295 -3.24 16.34 5.52
CA GLY A 295 -3.87 16.16 4.22
C GLY A 295 -3.57 17.24 3.18
N SER A 296 -2.79 18.28 3.51
CA SER A 296 -2.38 19.25 2.51
C SER A 296 -1.24 18.74 1.62
N ALA A 297 -1.19 19.20 0.36
CA ALA A 297 -0.08 18.91 -0.54
C ALA A 297 0.84 20.13 -0.71
N GLY A 298 2.15 19.88 -0.87
CA GLY A 298 3.13 20.90 -1.12
C GLY A 298 4.57 20.39 -1.06
N ASN A 299 5.50 21.24 -1.47
CA ASN A 299 6.92 20.92 -1.43
C ASN A 299 7.39 20.64 0.01
N GLY A 300 8.11 19.54 0.18
CA GLY A 300 8.64 19.12 1.48
C GLY A 300 7.65 18.33 2.34
N GLY A 301 6.47 18.01 1.85
CA GLY A 301 5.60 17.03 2.49
C GLY A 301 6.30 15.67 2.58
N PRO A 302 6.31 15.01 3.76
CA PRO A 302 7.11 13.81 3.96
C PRO A 302 6.48 12.54 3.38
N TYR A 303 5.20 12.56 2.99
CA TYR A 303 4.48 11.35 2.57
C TYR A 303 4.11 11.37 1.09
N ASP A 304 4.06 10.20 0.48
CA ASP A 304 3.47 9.97 -0.84
C ASP A 304 1.95 9.93 -0.75
N GLY A 305 1.46 9.34 0.32
CA GLY A 305 0.04 9.27 0.61
C GLY A 305 -0.28 9.05 2.08
N ILE A 306 -1.57 9.16 2.37
CA ILE A 306 -2.15 8.92 3.70
C ILE A 306 -3.26 7.91 3.52
N VAL A 307 -3.20 6.82 4.25
CA VAL A 307 -4.25 5.79 4.29
C VAL A 307 -5.00 5.92 5.60
N THR A 308 -6.31 6.11 5.53
CA THR A 308 -7.19 6.18 6.70
C THR A 308 -8.18 5.02 6.66
N LEU A 309 -8.03 4.05 7.56
CA LEU A 309 -9.04 3.04 7.82
C LEU A 309 -10.14 3.63 8.71
N ASN A 310 -11.42 3.43 8.34
CA ASN A 310 -12.53 4.00 9.08
C ASN A 310 -12.77 3.24 10.39
N SER A 311 -12.48 3.88 11.52
CA SER A 311 -12.62 3.25 12.84
C SER A 311 -14.09 2.96 13.24
N SER A 312 -15.08 3.41 12.46
CA SER A 312 -16.48 3.02 12.64
C SER A 312 -16.88 1.79 11.83
N ALA A 313 -16.04 1.33 10.88
CA ALA A 313 -16.28 0.10 10.15
C ALA A 313 -15.97 -1.13 11.03
N PRO A 314 -16.77 -2.21 10.93
CA PRO A 314 -16.55 -3.41 11.72
C PRO A 314 -15.38 -4.22 11.15
N PHE A 315 -14.16 -3.71 11.28
CA PHE A 315 -12.96 -4.37 10.80
C PHE A 315 -12.53 -5.55 11.66
N GLN A 316 -11.92 -6.52 11.00
CA GLN A 316 -11.11 -7.55 11.63
C GLN A 316 -9.68 -7.45 11.09
N PHE A 317 -8.72 -7.29 12.02
CA PHE A 317 -7.29 -7.11 11.71
C PHE A 317 -6.53 -8.43 11.62
N THR A 318 -7.19 -9.53 11.91
CA THR A 318 -6.61 -10.89 11.88
C THR A 318 -7.48 -11.82 11.05
N ARG A 319 -6.87 -12.82 10.41
CA ARG A 319 -7.60 -13.85 9.64
C ARG A 319 -7.64 -15.18 10.40
N PRO A 320 -8.67 -16.01 10.24
CA PRO A 320 -9.79 -15.86 9.30
C PRO A 320 -10.75 -14.74 9.69
N VAL A 321 -11.38 -14.11 8.69
CA VAL A 321 -12.33 -13.01 8.90
C VAL A 321 -13.72 -13.57 9.22
N ASN A 322 -14.38 -13.03 10.24
CA ASN A 322 -15.75 -13.39 10.60
C ASN A 322 -16.75 -12.86 9.57
N ALA A 323 -17.86 -13.55 9.39
CA ALA A 323 -18.87 -13.25 8.37
C ALA A 323 -19.43 -11.81 8.41
N ASN A 324 -19.40 -11.15 9.57
CA ASN A 324 -19.95 -9.80 9.76
C ASN A 324 -18.89 -8.70 9.75
N ASN A 325 -17.62 -9.04 9.58
CA ASN A 325 -16.51 -8.10 9.63
C ASN A 325 -15.90 -7.93 8.24
N PHE A 326 -15.41 -6.73 7.96
CA PHE A 326 -14.58 -6.47 6.80
C PHE A 326 -13.12 -6.88 7.06
N ASP A 327 -12.45 -7.34 6.02
CA ASP A 327 -11.04 -7.68 6.07
C ASP A 327 -10.19 -6.40 6.00
N ALA A 328 -9.66 -5.97 7.15
CA ALA A 328 -8.84 -4.76 7.20
C ALA A 328 -7.57 -4.87 6.35
N GLN A 329 -7.02 -6.09 6.13
CA GLN A 329 -5.87 -6.30 5.27
C GLN A 329 -6.21 -5.98 3.81
N ARG A 330 -7.33 -6.50 3.29
CA ARG A 330 -7.79 -6.22 1.94
C ARG A 330 -7.97 -4.72 1.69
N GLU A 331 -8.64 -4.03 2.62
CA GLU A 331 -8.85 -2.58 2.51
C GLU A 331 -7.53 -1.80 2.55
N THR A 332 -6.60 -2.23 3.41
CA THR A 332 -5.27 -1.60 3.46
C THR A 332 -4.50 -1.80 2.15
N GLU A 333 -4.57 -2.98 1.56
CA GLU A 333 -3.95 -3.28 0.26
C GLU A 333 -4.59 -2.45 -0.86
N HIS A 334 -5.91 -2.29 -0.86
CA HIS A 334 -6.63 -1.44 -1.80
C HIS A 334 -6.12 0.02 -1.77
N GLU A 335 -6.04 0.60 -0.58
CA GLU A 335 -5.59 1.98 -0.42
C GLU A 335 -4.09 2.17 -0.73
N ILE A 336 -3.26 1.14 -0.52
CA ILE A 336 -1.86 1.17 -0.94
C ILE A 336 -1.75 1.21 -2.46
N ASP A 337 -2.55 0.44 -3.21
CA ASP A 337 -2.59 0.46 -4.67
C ASP A 337 -2.88 1.86 -5.20
N GLU A 338 -3.78 2.59 -4.56
CA GLU A 338 -4.13 3.96 -4.94
C GLU A 338 -3.01 4.96 -4.65
N VAL A 339 -2.35 4.86 -3.51
CA VAL A 339 -1.15 5.66 -3.21
C VAL A 339 -0.06 5.37 -4.24
N MET A 340 0.09 4.11 -4.66
CA MET A 340 1.03 3.72 -5.69
C MET A 340 0.64 4.25 -7.09
N GLY A 341 -0.63 4.61 -7.31
CA GLY A 341 -1.06 5.32 -8.52
C GLY A 341 -2.15 4.64 -9.33
N LEU A 342 -2.80 3.60 -8.82
CA LEU A 342 -4.06 3.15 -9.39
C LEU A 342 -5.09 4.26 -9.24
N GLY A 343 -5.92 4.43 -10.27
CA GLY A 343 -7.02 5.35 -10.24
C GLY A 343 -7.31 6.03 -11.57
N SER A 344 -8.56 6.41 -11.76
CA SER A 344 -9.08 7.05 -12.96
C SER A 344 -10.25 7.96 -12.58
N ASP A 345 -10.27 9.18 -13.10
CA ASP A 345 -11.45 10.04 -13.03
C ASP A 345 -12.36 9.84 -14.27
N ALA A 346 -12.04 8.88 -15.13
CA ALA A 346 -12.69 8.65 -16.41
C ALA A 346 -12.90 9.95 -17.20
N SER A 347 -11.86 10.78 -17.28
CA SER A 347 -11.92 12.13 -17.85
C SER A 347 -10.61 12.50 -18.57
N VAL A 348 -10.75 13.10 -19.75
CA VAL A 348 -9.60 13.65 -20.49
C VAL A 348 -8.98 14.86 -19.80
N SER A 349 -9.73 15.58 -18.97
CA SER A 349 -9.26 16.74 -18.22
C SER A 349 -8.48 16.36 -16.98
N TYR A 350 -8.70 15.13 -16.50
CA TYR A 350 -8.08 14.56 -15.30
C TYR A 350 -7.47 13.19 -15.62
N PHE A 351 -6.61 13.15 -16.65
CA PHE A 351 -6.07 11.93 -17.23
C PHE A 351 -5.01 11.30 -16.34
N HIS A 352 -5.21 10.05 -15.92
CA HIS A 352 -4.30 9.25 -15.09
C HIS A 352 -3.55 8.19 -15.90
N PRO A 353 -2.44 7.66 -15.39
CA PRO A 353 -1.70 6.58 -16.07
C PRO A 353 -2.55 5.36 -16.42
N GLN A 354 -3.49 4.97 -15.56
CA GLN A 354 -4.38 3.84 -15.77
C GLN A 354 -5.32 4.05 -16.98
N ASP A 355 -5.69 5.29 -17.30
CA ASP A 355 -6.53 5.63 -18.45
C ASP A 355 -5.88 5.30 -19.80
N LEU A 356 -4.53 5.21 -19.84
CA LEU A 356 -3.79 4.76 -21.02
C LEU A 356 -4.21 3.35 -21.48
N PHE A 357 -4.73 2.54 -20.59
CA PHE A 357 -5.05 1.13 -20.79
C PHE A 357 -6.54 0.83 -20.62
N SER A 358 -7.39 1.83 -20.77
CA SER A 358 -8.84 1.76 -20.66
C SER A 358 -9.50 1.65 -22.05
N TRP A 359 -10.29 0.58 -22.28
CA TRP A 359 -10.82 0.20 -23.57
C TRP A 359 -12.31 -0.18 -23.48
N SER A 360 -13.07 0.05 -24.55
CA SER A 360 -14.44 -0.46 -24.71
C SER A 360 -14.52 -1.67 -25.66
N SER A 361 -13.57 -1.79 -26.59
CA SER A 361 -13.38 -2.92 -27.49
C SER A 361 -11.97 -2.91 -28.06
N ALA A 362 -11.60 -3.96 -28.81
CA ALA A 362 -10.31 -4.03 -29.48
C ALA A 362 -10.06 -2.78 -30.38
N GLY A 363 -8.98 -2.08 -30.10
CA GLY A 363 -8.60 -0.85 -30.80
C GLY A 363 -9.41 0.40 -30.43
N VAL A 364 -10.44 0.30 -29.61
CA VAL A 364 -11.31 1.43 -29.23
C VAL A 364 -11.15 1.76 -27.76
N ARG A 365 -10.51 2.90 -27.45
CA ARG A 365 -10.35 3.40 -26.07
C ARG A 365 -11.65 3.99 -25.55
N ASN A 366 -11.89 3.79 -24.27
CA ASN A 366 -12.93 4.51 -23.53
C ASN A 366 -12.33 5.06 -22.23
N ILE A 367 -12.21 6.37 -22.15
CA ILE A 367 -11.69 7.12 -20.99
C ILE A 367 -12.80 8.01 -20.40
N THR A 368 -14.04 7.56 -20.49
CA THR A 368 -15.21 8.26 -19.96
C THR A 368 -16.00 7.32 -19.04
N SER A 369 -16.82 7.88 -18.17
CA SER A 369 -17.73 7.11 -17.32
C SER A 369 -18.94 6.51 -18.08
N ASN A 370 -19.06 6.78 -19.37
CA ASN A 370 -20.18 6.29 -20.17
C ASN A 370 -19.82 4.99 -20.91
N GLY A 371 -20.69 3.99 -20.80
CA GLY A 371 -20.53 2.71 -21.45
C GLY A 371 -19.50 1.78 -20.80
N THR A 372 -19.32 0.60 -21.38
CA THR A 372 -18.39 -0.40 -20.84
C THR A 372 -16.94 0.05 -20.96
N ARG A 373 -16.17 -0.21 -19.91
CA ARG A 373 -14.75 0.10 -19.83
C ARG A 373 -14.03 -1.07 -19.18
N TYR A 374 -12.92 -1.51 -19.76
CA TYR A 374 -12.08 -2.57 -19.21
C TYR A 374 -10.59 -2.26 -19.35
N PHE A 375 -9.80 -2.82 -18.44
CA PHE A 375 -8.36 -2.72 -18.46
C PHE A 375 -7.75 -3.74 -19.42
N SER A 376 -6.82 -3.27 -20.30
CA SER A 376 -6.10 -4.09 -21.26
C SER A 376 -4.78 -3.42 -21.63
N ILE A 377 -3.69 -4.18 -21.62
CA ILE A 377 -2.36 -3.68 -22.03
C ILE A 377 -2.06 -3.91 -23.51
N ASN A 378 -2.86 -4.71 -24.23
CA ASN A 378 -2.60 -5.10 -25.62
C ASN A 378 -3.61 -4.49 -26.61
N GLY A 379 -3.99 -3.24 -26.40
CA GLY A 379 -4.85 -2.52 -27.34
C GLY A 379 -6.33 -2.92 -27.28
N GLY A 380 -6.81 -3.42 -26.14
CA GLY A 380 -8.18 -3.86 -25.96
C GLY A 380 -8.47 -5.26 -26.51
N LEU A 381 -7.44 -5.99 -26.98
CA LEU A 381 -7.63 -7.36 -27.49
C LEU A 381 -8.00 -8.35 -26.38
N THR A 382 -7.51 -8.15 -25.17
CA THR A 382 -7.81 -8.96 -24.00
C THR A 382 -8.48 -8.09 -22.95
N ASN A 383 -9.70 -8.39 -22.58
CA ASN A 383 -10.33 -7.83 -21.37
C ASN A 383 -9.71 -8.55 -20.16
N ILE A 384 -8.93 -7.82 -19.37
CA ILE A 384 -8.28 -8.35 -18.17
C ILE A 384 -9.25 -8.24 -17.00
N VAL A 385 -9.85 -7.07 -16.80
CA VAL A 385 -10.84 -6.78 -15.77
C VAL A 385 -11.68 -5.57 -16.18
N ASN A 386 -12.96 -5.57 -15.81
CA ASN A 386 -13.83 -4.44 -16.07
C ASN A 386 -13.64 -3.36 -14.99
N PHE A 387 -13.64 -2.09 -15.42
CA PHE A 387 -13.69 -0.96 -14.50
C PHE A 387 -15.07 -0.77 -13.89
N ASN A 388 -15.13 -0.26 -12.70
CA ASN A 388 -16.35 0.31 -12.12
C ASN A 388 -16.84 1.48 -12.98
N GLN A 389 -18.15 1.56 -13.17
CA GLN A 389 -18.83 2.62 -13.91
C GLN A 389 -19.95 3.28 -13.08
N SER A 390 -20.08 2.90 -11.80
CA SER A 390 -21.00 3.53 -10.90
C SER A 390 -20.44 4.86 -10.42
N ALA A 391 -21.25 5.91 -10.46
CA ALA A 391 -20.89 7.20 -9.90
C ALA A 391 -20.78 7.19 -8.36
N ASP A 392 -21.26 6.14 -7.71
CA ASP A 392 -21.19 5.98 -6.25
C ASP A 392 -19.87 5.37 -5.76
N GLY A 393 -19.04 4.83 -6.66
CA GLY A 393 -17.73 4.26 -6.37
C GLY A 393 -16.61 4.96 -7.15
N ASP A 394 -15.36 4.59 -6.86
CA ASP A 394 -14.22 5.08 -7.64
C ASP A 394 -14.23 4.49 -9.06
N LEU A 395 -14.01 5.35 -10.06
CA LEU A 395 -13.98 4.95 -11.48
C LEU A 395 -12.63 4.30 -11.88
N GLY A 396 -11.64 4.35 -11.02
CA GLY A 396 -10.37 3.64 -11.18
C GLY A 396 -10.41 2.20 -10.73
N ASP A 397 -11.38 1.85 -9.90
CA ASP A 397 -11.54 0.52 -9.36
C ASP A 397 -12.12 -0.48 -10.35
N TRP A 398 -12.04 -1.75 -9.96
CA TRP A 398 -12.65 -2.83 -10.73
C TRP A 398 -14.15 -2.97 -10.40
N LEU A 399 -14.91 -3.40 -11.40
CA LEU A 399 -16.32 -3.69 -11.25
C LEU A 399 -16.52 -4.80 -10.22
N SER A 400 -17.22 -4.48 -9.15
CA SER A 400 -17.59 -5.46 -8.11
C SER A 400 -18.74 -6.33 -8.54
N GLU A 401 -18.69 -7.61 -8.18
CA GLU A 401 -19.84 -8.51 -8.22
C GLU A 401 -20.65 -8.34 -6.93
N ALA A 402 -21.90 -8.83 -6.93
CA ALA A 402 -22.73 -8.87 -5.72
C ALA A 402 -22.10 -9.82 -4.67
N CYS A 403 -22.32 -9.50 -3.39
CA CYS A 403 -21.84 -10.32 -2.28
C CYS A 403 -22.59 -11.65 -2.14
N PRO A 404 -21.89 -12.77 -1.90
CA PRO A 404 -20.45 -12.91 -1.90
C PRO A 404 -19.88 -12.93 -3.32
N GLN A 405 -18.78 -12.18 -3.53
CA GLN A 405 -18.15 -12.11 -4.85
C GLN A 405 -17.51 -13.45 -5.22
N THR A 406 -17.71 -13.90 -6.46
CA THR A 406 -17.10 -15.14 -6.98
C THR A 406 -15.68 -14.89 -7.50
N HIS A 407 -15.38 -13.67 -7.91
CA HIS A 407 -14.07 -13.23 -8.39
C HIS A 407 -13.64 -11.95 -7.66
N PRO A 408 -13.37 -12.04 -6.34
CA PRO A 408 -12.93 -10.89 -5.60
C PRO A 408 -11.53 -10.46 -6.05
N TYR A 409 -11.33 -9.15 -6.19
CA TYR A 409 -10.03 -8.51 -6.34
C TYR A 409 -9.85 -7.50 -5.22
N VAL A 410 -8.59 -7.25 -4.84
CA VAL A 410 -8.29 -6.22 -3.85
C VAL A 410 -8.87 -4.88 -4.29
N GLN A 411 -8.67 -4.51 -5.56
CA GLN A 411 -9.11 -3.24 -6.13
C GLN A 411 -10.58 -3.25 -6.62
N ASN A 412 -11.45 -4.09 -6.11
CA ASN A 412 -12.88 -3.96 -6.40
C ASN A 412 -13.47 -2.73 -5.70
N ALA A 413 -14.35 -2.00 -6.41
CA ALA A 413 -14.99 -0.77 -5.93
C ALA A 413 -15.84 -0.93 -4.66
N SER A 414 -16.20 -2.17 -4.31
CA SER A 414 -16.82 -2.52 -3.04
C SER A 414 -16.35 -3.88 -2.55
N ASP A 415 -16.29 -4.05 -1.25
CA ASP A 415 -15.93 -5.29 -0.59
C ASP A 415 -17.13 -5.96 0.10
N CYS A 416 -16.95 -7.22 0.49
CA CYS A 416 -17.96 -8.01 1.19
C CYS A 416 -17.46 -8.42 2.57
N SER A 417 -18.32 -8.30 3.58
CA SER A 417 -18.00 -8.82 4.92
C SER A 417 -17.74 -10.33 4.87
N GLY A 418 -16.81 -10.81 5.69
CA GLY A 418 -16.42 -12.22 5.79
C GLY A 418 -15.64 -12.77 4.59
N GLN A 419 -15.21 -11.92 3.67
CA GLN A 419 -14.58 -12.35 2.42
C GLN A 419 -13.14 -11.78 2.29
N PRO A 420 -12.13 -12.47 2.88
CA PRO A 420 -10.74 -12.05 2.78
C PRO A 420 -10.20 -12.25 1.36
N PHE A 421 -9.33 -11.34 0.94
CA PHE A 421 -8.61 -11.43 -0.31
C PHE A 421 -7.26 -10.71 -0.24
N ASP A 422 -6.24 -11.20 -0.98
CA ASP A 422 -4.91 -10.60 -1.08
C ASP A 422 -4.57 -10.25 -2.52
N VAL A 423 -3.66 -9.29 -2.71
CA VAL A 423 -3.05 -8.97 -4.02
C VAL A 423 -2.17 -10.10 -4.55
N ALA A 424 -1.69 -11.03 -3.71
CA ALA A 424 -0.77 -12.11 -4.06
C ALA A 424 -1.40 -13.51 -4.02
#